data_e0f3c1a03945b6cb1b21badea2273b44
#
_entry.id   e0f3c1a03945b6cb1b21badea2273b44
#
_cell.length_a   1.000
_cell.length_b   1.000
_cell.length_c   1.000
_cell.angle_alpha   90.00
_cell.angle_beta   90.00
_cell.angle_gamma   90.00
#
_symmetry.space_group_name_H-M   'P 1'
#
loop_
_entity.id
_entity.type
_entity.pdbx_description
1 polymer ?
#
loop_
_entity_poly.entity_id
_entity_poly.type
_entity_poly.pdbx_seq_one_letter_code
_entity_poly.pdbx_strand_id
1 'polypeptide(L)'
;VAQFYAEHNEKPFFADLAAFMTSDVVVGMELVAPDAVQKWRQVIGPTNTATARAEAPSSVRASFGTDQTKNAVHGADSLGSYKREAGFWFGGEDPAARPMQTTAVLDNCTLCLIKPHIQREGKTGQVIDAILAAGFEISAMELFNLTRPVIEEFYEVYKGVLPEYLPLIENMSNCPVVALEGRQANAGASFR
;
A
#
# COMPACT_ATOMS: atom_id res chain seq x y z
N VAL A 1 -16.71 -2.37 -3.60
CA VAL A 1 -16.53 -1.39 -4.71
C VAL A 1 -17.78 -0.56 -4.90
N ALA A 2 -18.99 -1.17 -5.05
CA ALA A 2 -20.23 -0.41 -5.25
C ALA A 2 -20.51 0.58 -4.11
N GLN A 3 -20.26 0.20 -2.85
CA GLN A 3 -20.41 1.09 -1.70
C GLN A 3 -19.38 2.25 -1.72
N PHE A 4 -18.16 1.99 -2.13
CA PHE A 4 -17.10 3.01 -2.22
C PHE A 4 -17.41 4.07 -3.28
N TYR A 5 -17.94 3.65 -4.44
CA TYR A 5 -18.33 4.51 -5.55
C TYR A 5 -19.83 4.83 -5.59
N ALA A 6 -20.52 4.79 -4.45
CA ALA A 6 -21.99 4.98 -4.40
C ALA A 6 -22.45 6.30 -5.03
N GLU A 7 -21.65 7.37 -4.95
CA GLU A 7 -21.91 8.67 -5.59
C GLU A 7 -21.89 8.64 -7.14
N HIS A 8 -21.44 7.54 -7.72
CA HIS A 8 -21.36 7.35 -9.17
C HIS A 8 -22.35 6.29 -9.70
N ASN A 9 -23.21 5.70 -8.85
CA ASN A 9 -24.11 4.59 -9.21
C ASN A 9 -24.99 4.87 -10.44
N GLU A 10 -25.39 6.13 -10.66
CA GLU A 10 -26.24 6.54 -11.77
C GLU A 10 -25.45 6.98 -13.02
N LYS A 11 -24.11 6.93 -12.97
CA LYS A 11 -23.29 7.35 -14.08
C LYS A 11 -23.11 6.23 -15.10
N PRO A 12 -23.12 6.52 -16.42
CA PRO A 12 -22.97 5.49 -17.46
C PRO A 12 -21.70 4.64 -17.35
N PHE A 13 -20.63 5.21 -16.82
CA PHE A 13 -19.33 4.53 -16.65
C PHE A 13 -19.23 3.67 -15.38
N PHE A 14 -20.24 3.69 -14.50
CA PHE A 14 -20.14 3.03 -13.18
C PHE A 14 -19.91 1.52 -13.28
N ALA A 15 -20.62 0.84 -14.19
CA ALA A 15 -20.49 -0.59 -14.38
C ALA A 15 -19.07 -0.99 -14.80
N ASP A 16 -18.49 -0.26 -15.75
CA ASP A 16 -17.12 -0.50 -16.25
C ASP A 16 -16.08 -0.20 -15.16
N LEU A 17 -16.28 0.88 -14.41
CA LEU A 17 -15.42 1.22 -13.28
C LEU A 17 -15.48 0.14 -12.18
N ALA A 18 -16.68 -0.33 -11.82
CA ALA A 18 -16.86 -1.38 -10.82
C ALA A 18 -16.21 -2.70 -11.27
N ALA A 19 -16.42 -3.10 -12.52
CA ALA A 19 -15.80 -4.28 -13.11
C ALA A 19 -14.28 -4.19 -13.10
N PHE A 20 -13.71 -3.04 -13.48
CA PHE A 20 -12.26 -2.80 -13.45
C PHE A 20 -11.71 -2.88 -12.03
N MET A 21 -12.32 -2.20 -11.06
CA MET A 21 -11.86 -2.16 -9.67
C MET A 21 -12.00 -3.49 -8.92
N THR A 22 -12.74 -4.45 -9.48
CA THR A 22 -12.85 -5.82 -8.93
C THR A 22 -12.10 -6.86 -9.74
N SER A 23 -11.39 -6.46 -10.79
CA SER A 23 -10.68 -7.38 -11.68
C SER A 23 -9.39 -7.91 -11.08
N ASP A 24 -8.80 -7.20 -10.13
CA ASP A 24 -7.55 -7.59 -9.49
C ASP A 24 -7.38 -6.90 -8.13
N VAL A 25 -6.25 -7.15 -7.46
CA VAL A 25 -5.87 -6.55 -6.18
C VAL A 25 -5.67 -5.05 -6.33
N VAL A 26 -6.12 -4.30 -5.34
CA VAL A 26 -5.88 -2.85 -5.22
C VAL A 26 -5.13 -2.55 -3.93
N VAL A 27 -4.32 -1.51 -3.93
CA VAL A 27 -3.59 -1.04 -2.75
C VAL A 27 -4.24 0.22 -2.22
N GLY A 28 -4.76 0.17 -0.99
CA GLY A 28 -5.22 1.34 -0.26
C GLY A 28 -4.11 1.91 0.60
N MET A 29 -3.93 3.25 0.58
CA MET A 29 -2.92 3.94 1.39
C MET A 29 -3.51 5.18 2.04
N GLU A 30 -3.20 5.39 3.32
CA GLU A 30 -3.34 6.67 3.99
C GLU A 30 -2.03 7.45 3.88
N LEU A 31 -2.09 8.65 3.32
CA LEU A 31 -0.93 9.52 3.14
C LEU A 31 -1.02 10.71 4.09
N VAL A 32 0.06 10.95 4.86
CA VAL A 32 0.12 12.01 5.86
C VAL A 32 1.11 13.08 5.43
N ALA A 33 0.64 14.31 5.29
CA ALA A 33 1.47 15.50 5.02
C ALA A 33 0.67 16.76 5.37
N PRO A 34 1.32 17.96 5.55
CA PRO A 34 0.60 19.22 5.50
C PRO A 34 -0.11 19.33 4.15
N ASP A 35 -1.41 19.70 4.17
CA ASP A 35 -2.26 19.83 2.98
C ASP A 35 -2.29 18.55 2.09
N ALA A 36 -2.32 17.37 2.75
CA ALA A 36 -2.16 16.07 2.09
C ALA A 36 -3.09 15.88 0.88
N VAL A 37 -4.37 16.24 1.00
CA VAL A 37 -5.36 16.12 -0.10
C VAL A 37 -4.91 16.94 -1.32
N GLN A 38 -4.56 18.20 -1.12
CA GLN A 38 -4.14 19.09 -2.21
C GLN A 38 -2.83 18.59 -2.85
N LYS A 39 -1.85 18.25 -2.03
CA LYS A 39 -0.56 17.73 -2.51
C LYS A 39 -0.73 16.45 -3.32
N TRP A 40 -1.53 15.51 -2.81
CA TRP A 40 -1.79 14.26 -3.51
C TRP A 40 -2.49 14.51 -4.84
N ARG A 41 -3.49 15.39 -4.87
CA ARG A 41 -4.17 15.79 -6.13
C ARG A 41 -3.19 16.36 -7.16
N GLN A 42 -2.21 17.14 -6.74
CA GLN A 42 -1.16 17.67 -7.63
C GLN A 42 -0.25 16.54 -8.15
N VAL A 43 0.17 15.62 -7.27
CA VAL A 43 1.05 14.49 -7.63
C VAL A 43 0.37 13.54 -8.63
N ILE A 44 -0.92 13.23 -8.42
CA ILE A 44 -1.62 12.30 -9.33
C ILE A 44 -2.02 12.93 -10.67
N GLY A 45 -2.20 14.25 -10.72
CA GLY A 45 -2.58 14.97 -11.93
C GLY A 45 -4.05 14.85 -12.33
N PRO A 46 -4.44 15.44 -13.47
CA PRO A 46 -5.80 15.37 -14.01
C PRO A 46 -6.33 13.96 -14.19
N THR A 47 -7.64 13.77 -14.00
CA THR A 47 -8.30 12.45 -14.13
C THR A 47 -8.19 11.87 -15.54
N ASN A 48 -8.32 12.72 -16.55
CA ASN A 48 -8.11 12.32 -17.94
C ASN A 48 -6.61 12.18 -18.22
N THR A 49 -6.17 11.00 -18.63
CA THR A 49 -4.75 10.69 -18.87
C THR A 49 -4.14 11.47 -20.02
N ALA A 50 -4.91 11.81 -21.06
CA ALA A 50 -4.43 12.65 -22.16
C ALA A 50 -4.18 14.08 -21.68
N THR A 51 -5.10 14.64 -20.88
CA THR A 51 -4.92 15.94 -20.21
C THR A 51 -3.73 15.91 -19.24
N ALA A 52 -3.58 14.82 -18.47
CA ALA A 52 -2.45 14.65 -17.56
C ALA A 52 -1.11 14.69 -18.32
N ARG A 53 -1.01 14.00 -19.45
CA ARG A 53 0.21 14.01 -20.29
C ARG A 53 0.52 15.40 -20.87
N ALA A 54 -0.51 16.17 -21.20
CA ALA A 54 -0.36 17.50 -21.79
C ALA A 54 -0.01 18.59 -20.76
N GLU A 55 -0.69 18.58 -19.59
CA GLU A 55 -0.66 19.65 -18.63
C GLU A 55 0.19 19.34 -17.37
N ALA A 56 0.37 18.05 -17.03
CA ALA A 56 1.12 17.58 -15.87
C ALA A 56 1.96 16.33 -16.21
N PRO A 57 2.95 16.41 -17.12
CA PRO A 57 3.66 15.25 -17.66
C PRO A 57 4.44 14.44 -16.63
N SER A 58 4.79 15.03 -15.48
CA SER A 58 5.45 14.34 -14.35
C SER A 58 4.49 13.68 -13.37
N SER A 59 3.18 13.79 -13.59
CA SER A 59 2.18 13.21 -12.68
C SER A 59 2.08 11.68 -12.83
N VAL A 60 1.55 11.04 -11.78
CA VAL A 60 1.35 9.59 -11.76
C VAL A 60 0.44 9.13 -12.91
N ARG A 61 -0.65 9.85 -13.16
CA ARG A 61 -1.59 9.51 -14.25
C ARG A 61 -1.00 9.72 -15.64
N ALA A 62 -0.13 10.69 -15.82
CA ALA A 62 0.60 10.87 -17.07
C ALA A 62 1.55 9.70 -17.34
N SER A 63 2.24 9.22 -16.31
CA SER A 63 3.25 8.17 -16.40
C SER A 63 2.65 6.77 -16.54
N PHE A 64 1.59 6.47 -15.77
CA PHE A 64 1.08 5.10 -15.60
C PHE A 64 -0.37 4.89 -16.06
N GLY A 65 -1.14 5.96 -16.26
CA GLY A 65 -2.52 5.84 -16.72
C GLY A 65 -2.61 5.47 -18.20
N THR A 66 -3.57 4.63 -18.56
CA THR A 66 -3.84 4.21 -19.94
C THR A 66 -4.96 5.03 -20.56
N ASP A 67 -6.09 5.11 -19.87
CA ASP A 67 -7.31 5.80 -20.32
C ASP A 67 -8.02 6.48 -19.12
N GLN A 68 -9.26 6.89 -19.29
CA GLN A 68 -10.02 7.60 -18.26
C GLN A 68 -10.46 6.69 -17.10
N THR A 69 -10.64 5.40 -17.34
CA THR A 69 -10.99 4.40 -16.30
C THR A 69 -9.73 3.80 -15.68
N LYS A 70 -8.78 3.39 -16.54
CA LYS A 70 -7.47 2.84 -16.13
C LYS A 70 -6.45 3.98 -15.96
N ASN A 71 -6.73 4.87 -15.01
CA ASN A 71 -5.96 6.10 -14.78
C ASN A 71 -4.95 5.98 -13.63
N ALA A 72 -4.54 4.77 -13.31
CA ALA A 72 -3.53 4.36 -12.34
C ALA A 72 -3.93 4.52 -10.87
N VAL A 73 -4.45 5.66 -10.44
CA VAL A 73 -4.66 5.98 -9.01
C VAL A 73 -5.93 6.79 -8.80
N HIS A 74 -6.52 6.60 -7.61
CA HIS A 74 -7.55 7.44 -7.06
C HIS A 74 -6.98 8.33 -5.94
N GLY A 75 -7.64 9.45 -5.67
CA GLY A 75 -7.34 10.31 -4.52
C GLY A 75 -8.55 11.13 -4.14
N ALA A 76 -8.85 11.16 -2.85
CA ALA A 76 -9.90 11.99 -2.29
C ALA A 76 -9.71 13.46 -2.72
N ASP A 77 -10.82 14.14 -3.02
CA ASP A 77 -10.83 15.53 -3.48
C ASP A 77 -11.03 16.54 -2.36
N SER A 78 -11.47 16.08 -1.21
CA SER A 78 -11.78 16.89 -0.03
C SER A 78 -11.54 16.12 1.27
N LEU A 79 -11.51 16.84 2.38
CA LEU A 79 -11.44 16.22 3.71
C LEU A 79 -12.67 15.35 4.01
N GLY A 80 -13.86 15.73 3.51
CA GLY A 80 -15.08 14.94 3.64
C GLY A 80 -15.00 13.60 2.89
N SER A 81 -14.53 13.63 1.63
CA SER A 81 -14.26 12.45 0.82
C SER A 81 -13.21 11.55 1.47
N TYR A 82 -12.10 12.15 1.94
CA TYR A 82 -11.05 11.41 2.65
C TYR A 82 -11.61 10.64 3.85
N LYS A 83 -12.39 11.28 4.74
CA LYS A 83 -12.94 10.60 5.92
C LYS A 83 -13.82 9.41 5.56
N ARG A 84 -14.68 9.56 4.56
CA ARG A 84 -15.55 8.48 4.07
C ARG A 84 -14.74 7.34 3.46
N GLU A 85 -13.78 7.66 2.60
CA GLU A 85 -12.95 6.71 1.89
C GLU A 85 -11.97 5.98 2.81
N ALA A 86 -11.29 6.70 3.70
CA ALA A 86 -10.41 6.10 4.71
C ALA A 86 -11.19 5.20 5.68
N GLY A 87 -12.40 5.62 6.09
CA GLY A 87 -13.29 4.79 6.90
C GLY A 87 -13.68 3.48 6.23
N PHE A 88 -13.90 3.50 4.91
CA PHE A 88 -14.16 2.29 4.13
C PHE A 88 -12.96 1.34 4.11
N TRP A 89 -11.75 1.85 3.85
CA TRP A 89 -10.55 1.03 3.69
C TRP A 89 -9.96 0.56 5.02
N PHE A 90 -9.96 1.40 6.04
CA PHE A 90 -9.23 1.16 7.27
C PHE A 90 -10.11 0.95 8.50
N GLY A 91 -11.45 0.88 8.32
CA GLY A 91 -12.41 0.56 9.38
C GLY A 91 -12.74 1.74 10.31
N GLY A 92 -12.37 2.98 9.95
CA GLY A 92 -12.64 4.16 10.79
C GLY A 92 -12.05 4.01 12.19
N GLU A 93 -12.87 4.27 13.21
CA GLU A 93 -12.48 4.17 14.63
C GLU A 93 -12.53 2.72 15.17
N ASP A 94 -13.20 1.79 14.48
CA ASP A 94 -13.30 0.39 14.86
C ASP A 94 -12.44 -0.52 13.98
N PRO A 95 -11.30 -1.01 14.48
CA PRO A 95 -10.44 -1.94 13.73
C PRO A 95 -11.13 -3.27 13.38
N ALA A 96 -12.16 -3.67 14.13
CA ALA A 96 -12.92 -4.91 13.86
C ALA A 96 -13.87 -4.77 12.67
N ALA A 97 -14.19 -3.54 12.26
CA ALA A 97 -15.05 -3.23 11.13
C ALA A 97 -14.33 -3.24 9.77
N ARG A 98 -13.07 -3.68 9.71
CA ARG A 98 -12.32 -3.75 8.44
C ARG A 98 -13.02 -4.73 7.48
N PRO A 99 -13.52 -4.26 6.33
CA PRO A 99 -14.30 -5.10 5.41
C PRO A 99 -13.41 -6.03 4.56
N MET A 100 -12.08 -5.93 4.67
CA MET A 100 -11.16 -6.60 3.78
C MET A 100 -10.29 -7.62 4.50
N GLN A 101 -10.17 -8.79 3.87
CA GLN A 101 -9.29 -9.87 4.31
C GLN A 101 -7.92 -9.71 3.66
N THR A 102 -6.89 -10.31 4.29
CA THR A 102 -5.57 -10.40 3.68
C THR A 102 -5.61 -11.10 2.33
N THR A 103 -4.77 -10.67 1.41
CA THR A 103 -4.56 -11.31 0.10
C THR A 103 -3.43 -12.35 0.12
N ALA A 104 -2.85 -12.63 1.29
CA ALA A 104 -1.77 -13.59 1.45
C ALA A 104 -2.20 -14.99 0.99
N VAL A 105 -1.35 -15.65 0.20
CA VAL A 105 -1.59 -16.97 -0.39
C VAL A 105 -0.93 -18.07 0.43
N LEU A 106 0.20 -17.77 1.09
CA LEU A 106 0.98 -18.66 1.96
C LEU A 106 1.49 -19.93 1.26
N ASP A 107 1.70 -19.87 -0.05
CA ASP A 107 2.26 -20.94 -0.87
C ASP A 107 3.34 -20.42 -1.81
N ASN A 108 4.47 -21.13 -1.89
CA ASN A 108 5.64 -20.70 -2.67
C ASN A 108 6.04 -19.25 -2.42
N CYS A 109 6.06 -18.85 -1.16
CA CYS A 109 6.27 -17.47 -0.73
C CYS A 109 7.41 -17.34 0.27
N THR A 110 7.80 -16.09 0.48
CA THR A 110 8.70 -15.67 1.56
C THR A 110 8.18 -14.37 2.19
N LEU A 111 8.54 -14.16 3.46
CA LEU A 111 8.27 -12.90 4.17
C LEU A 111 9.40 -11.92 3.92
N CYS A 112 9.04 -10.69 3.55
CA CYS A 112 9.93 -9.53 3.61
C CYS A 112 9.40 -8.52 4.63
N LEU A 113 10.28 -8.02 5.49
CA LEU A 113 10.00 -6.91 6.40
C LEU A 113 10.80 -5.69 5.97
N ILE A 114 10.11 -4.66 5.52
CA ILE A 114 10.75 -3.36 5.27
C ILE A 114 10.82 -2.62 6.61
N LYS A 115 12.04 -2.46 7.09
CA LYS A 115 12.31 -1.94 8.43
C LYS A 115 11.98 -0.43 8.56
N PRO A 116 11.70 0.05 9.78
CA PRO A 116 11.26 1.43 10.02
C PRO A 116 12.17 2.53 9.46
N HIS A 117 13.50 2.34 9.47
CA HIS A 117 14.41 3.35 8.96
C HIS A 117 14.23 3.60 7.45
N ILE A 118 13.95 2.56 6.66
CA ILE A 118 13.69 2.68 5.22
C ILE A 118 12.44 3.53 4.95
N GLN A 119 11.40 3.38 5.79
CA GLN A 119 10.20 4.19 5.69
C GLN A 119 10.48 5.67 6.03
N ARG A 120 11.25 5.91 7.11
CA ARG A 120 11.65 7.28 7.50
C ARG A 120 12.49 7.97 6.43
N GLU A 121 13.28 7.21 5.68
CA GLU A 121 14.07 7.71 4.55
C GLU A 121 13.27 7.86 3.25
N GLY A 122 11.97 7.49 3.24
CA GLY A 122 11.11 7.54 2.05
C GLY A 122 11.51 6.56 0.95
N LYS A 123 12.20 5.47 1.28
CA LYS A 123 12.74 4.50 0.33
C LYS A 123 11.90 3.23 0.16
N THR A 124 10.75 3.15 0.80
CA THR A 124 9.87 1.97 0.75
C THR A 124 9.55 1.55 -0.69
N GLY A 125 9.17 2.51 -1.55
CA GLY A 125 8.88 2.22 -2.97
C GLY A 125 10.08 1.65 -3.72
N GLN A 126 11.28 2.13 -3.45
CA GLN A 126 12.51 1.62 -4.09
C GLN A 126 12.80 0.15 -3.70
N VAL A 127 12.48 -0.24 -2.46
CA VAL A 127 12.59 -1.64 -2.03
C VAL A 127 11.55 -2.50 -2.74
N ILE A 128 10.31 -2.02 -2.85
CA ILE A 128 9.24 -2.70 -3.59
C ILE A 128 9.64 -2.87 -5.06
N ASP A 129 10.12 -1.81 -5.71
CA ASP A 129 10.60 -1.87 -7.10
C ASP A 129 11.72 -2.91 -7.29
N ALA A 130 12.67 -3.00 -6.35
CA ALA A 130 13.73 -3.99 -6.40
C ALA A 130 13.20 -5.43 -6.28
N ILE A 131 12.20 -5.67 -5.44
CA ILE A 131 11.54 -6.97 -5.28
C ILE A 131 10.82 -7.36 -6.57
N LEU A 132 10.05 -6.45 -7.16
CA LEU A 132 9.34 -6.68 -8.43
C LEU A 132 10.33 -6.89 -9.59
N ALA A 133 11.42 -6.11 -9.65
CA ALA A 133 12.47 -6.26 -10.67
C ALA A 133 13.21 -7.60 -10.56
N ALA A 134 13.29 -8.20 -9.36
CA ALA A 134 13.82 -9.53 -9.14
C ALA A 134 12.84 -10.66 -9.56
N GLY A 135 11.66 -10.31 -10.08
CA GLY A 135 10.66 -11.25 -10.58
C GLY A 135 9.74 -11.85 -9.52
N PHE A 136 9.69 -11.26 -8.32
CA PHE A 136 8.71 -11.66 -7.32
C PHE A 136 7.34 -11.03 -7.62
N GLU A 137 6.29 -11.80 -7.42
CA GLU A 137 4.93 -11.30 -7.26
C GLU A 137 4.72 -10.89 -5.79
N ILE A 138 4.14 -9.75 -5.53
CA ILE A 138 3.72 -9.34 -4.18
C ILE A 138 2.24 -9.70 -4.04
N SER A 139 1.94 -10.73 -3.26
CA SER A 139 0.57 -11.23 -3.03
C SER A 139 -0.10 -10.58 -1.83
N ALA A 140 0.67 -10.10 -0.85
CA ALA A 140 0.16 -9.34 0.27
C ALA A 140 1.16 -8.29 0.72
N MET A 141 0.65 -7.15 1.18
CA MET A 141 1.44 -6.09 1.79
C MET A 141 0.61 -5.35 2.82
N GLU A 142 1.13 -5.24 4.04
CA GLU A 142 0.43 -4.56 5.12
C GLU A 142 1.40 -3.81 6.04
N LEU A 143 0.93 -2.70 6.61
CA LEU A 143 1.68 -1.86 7.54
C LEU A 143 1.25 -2.18 8.96
N PHE A 144 2.21 -2.59 9.80
CA PHE A 144 1.97 -2.99 11.19
C PHE A 144 2.65 -2.06 12.18
N ASN A 145 1.90 -1.64 13.20
CA ASN A 145 2.47 -1.10 14.43
C ASN A 145 2.71 -2.26 15.40
N LEU A 146 3.94 -2.71 15.50
CA LEU A 146 4.30 -3.84 16.36
C LEU A 146 4.59 -3.36 17.78
N THR A 147 3.99 -4.02 18.75
CA THR A 147 4.33 -3.78 20.16
C THR A 147 5.65 -4.50 20.54
N ARG A 148 6.36 -3.97 21.53
CA ARG A 148 7.63 -4.56 21.98
C ARG A 148 7.53 -6.07 22.29
N PRO A 149 6.51 -6.57 23.01
CA PRO A 149 6.37 -8.00 23.28
C PRO A 149 6.28 -8.84 21.99
N VAL A 150 5.52 -8.39 21.00
CA VAL A 150 5.39 -9.10 19.69
C VAL A 150 6.72 -9.14 18.96
N ILE A 151 7.50 -8.06 19.00
CA ILE A 151 8.81 -8.00 18.36
C ILE A 151 9.81 -8.91 19.10
N GLU A 152 9.80 -8.92 20.43
CA GLU A 152 10.64 -9.79 21.25
C GLU A 152 10.34 -11.27 21.00
N GLU A 153 9.06 -11.64 20.82
CA GLU A 153 8.62 -12.99 20.43
C GLU A 153 9.11 -13.34 19.02
N PHE A 154 8.91 -12.46 18.05
CA PHE A 154 9.34 -12.69 16.67
C PHE A 154 10.86 -12.89 16.53
N TYR A 155 11.65 -12.15 17.32
CA TYR A 155 13.11 -12.22 17.31
C TYR A 155 13.69 -13.06 18.46
N GLU A 156 12.88 -13.87 19.15
CA GLU A 156 13.31 -14.66 20.30
C GLU A 156 14.54 -15.53 20.01
N VAL A 157 14.62 -16.12 18.82
CA VAL A 157 15.74 -16.96 18.37
C VAL A 157 17.07 -16.23 18.34
N TYR A 158 17.08 -14.91 18.32
CA TYR A 158 18.29 -14.07 18.33
C TYR A 158 18.67 -13.54 19.70
N LYS A 159 17.83 -13.77 20.73
CA LYS A 159 18.06 -13.31 22.09
C LYS A 159 19.28 -14.00 22.69
N GLY A 160 20.24 -13.19 23.13
CA GLY A 160 21.50 -13.69 23.67
C GLY A 160 22.52 -14.18 22.62
N VAL A 161 22.17 -14.17 21.32
CA VAL A 161 23.03 -14.55 20.22
C VAL A 161 23.47 -13.31 19.43
N LEU A 162 22.55 -12.40 19.16
CA LEU A 162 22.82 -11.18 18.41
C LEU A 162 23.27 -10.06 19.36
N PRO A 163 24.49 -9.51 19.24
CA PRO A 163 24.95 -8.40 20.10
C PRO A 163 24.03 -7.17 20.02
N GLU A 164 23.47 -6.88 18.84
CA GLU A 164 22.61 -5.75 18.58
C GLU A 164 21.12 -6.05 18.83
N TYR A 165 20.78 -7.10 19.60
CA TYR A 165 19.40 -7.51 19.85
C TYR A 165 18.53 -6.38 20.44
N LEU A 166 18.98 -5.71 21.48
CA LEU A 166 18.22 -4.61 22.09
C LEU A 166 18.02 -3.42 21.14
N PRO A 167 19.06 -2.91 20.45
CA PRO A 167 18.87 -1.90 19.39
C PRO A 167 17.92 -2.34 18.28
N LEU A 168 17.92 -3.63 17.89
CA LEU A 168 16.99 -4.17 16.90
C LEU A 168 15.55 -4.07 17.38
N ILE A 169 15.27 -4.55 18.62
CA ILE A 169 13.93 -4.47 19.22
C ILE A 169 13.45 -3.01 19.31
N GLU A 170 14.30 -2.12 19.78
CA GLU A 170 13.99 -0.70 19.89
C GLU A 170 13.69 -0.07 18.51
N ASN A 171 14.51 -0.35 17.51
CA ASN A 171 14.29 0.17 16.15
C ASN A 171 12.94 -0.29 15.58
N MET A 172 12.62 -1.58 15.74
CA MET A 172 11.38 -2.16 15.25
C MET A 172 10.13 -1.67 15.98
N SER A 173 10.27 -1.17 17.24
CA SER A 173 9.16 -0.65 18.05
C SER A 173 8.83 0.82 17.78
N ASN A 174 9.73 1.57 17.15
CA ASN A 174 9.65 3.03 17.08
C ASN A 174 8.83 3.56 15.89
N CYS A 175 8.50 2.73 14.91
CA CYS A 175 7.74 3.10 13.72
C CYS A 175 7.04 1.87 13.13
N PRO A 176 6.02 2.07 12.31
CA PRO A 176 5.39 0.97 11.59
C PRO A 176 6.39 0.17 10.74
N VAL A 177 6.10 -1.10 10.54
CA VAL A 177 6.85 -2.04 9.71
C VAL A 177 5.97 -2.45 8.54
N VAL A 178 6.48 -2.43 7.32
CA VAL A 178 5.78 -3.04 6.20
C VAL A 178 6.17 -4.51 6.13
N ALA A 179 5.19 -5.39 6.29
CA ALA A 179 5.33 -6.81 5.99
C ALA A 179 4.73 -7.09 4.61
N LEU A 180 5.45 -7.81 3.77
CA LEU A 180 4.95 -8.25 2.49
C LEU A 180 5.26 -9.73 2.23
N GLU A 181 4.35 -10.37 1.51
CA GLU A 181 4.53 -11.72 0.99
C GLU A 181 5.01 -11.63 -0.45
N GLY A 182 6.24 -12.09 -0.69
CA GLY A 182 6.82 -12.21 -2.02
C GLY A 182 6.72 -13.65 -2.52
N ARG A 183 6.15 -13.87 -3.71
CA ARG A 183 5.97 -15.19 -4.31
C ARG A 183 6.85 -15.38 -5.53
N GLN A 184 7.50 -16.51 -5.59
CA GLN A 184 8.29 -16.96 -6.75
C GLN A 184 8.58 -18.46 -6.59
N ALA A 185 8.86 -19.16 -7.67
CA ALA A 185 9.37 -20.52 -7.55
C ALA A 185 10.63 -20.54 -6.68
N ASN A 186 10.65 -21.36 -5.62
CA ASN A 186 11.70 -21.42 -4.61
C ASN A 186 11.93 -20.08 -3.87
N ALA A 187 10.88 -19.33 -3.58
CA ALA A 187 10.93 -17.98 -3.00
C ALA A 187 11.90 -17.82 -1.82
N GLY A 188 11.91 -18.78 -0.88
CA GLY A 188 12.78 -18.72 0.29
C GLY A 188 14.29 -18.81 -0.03
N ALA A 189 14.68 -19.46 -1.13
CA ALA A 189 16.06 -19.50 -1.59
C ALA A 189 16.42 -18.29 -2.47
N SER A 190 15.48 -17.86 -3.32
CA SER A 190 15.68 -16.75 -4.27
C SER A 190 15.73 -15.38 -3.60
N PHE A 191 15.14 -15.23 -2.41
CA PHE A 191 15.07 -13.97 -1.68
C PHE A 191 16.31 -13.70 -0.80
N ARG A 192 17.21 -14.64 -0.63
CA ARG A 192 18.46 -14.52 0.16
C ARG A 192 19.66 -14.03 -0.70
#